data_67c0aa3151b17241962b10f9099f5036
#
_entry.id   67c0aa3151b17241962b10f9099f5036
#
_cell.length_a   1.000
_cell.length_b   1.000
_cell.length_c   1.000
_cell.angle_alpha   90.00
_cell.angle_beta   90.00
_cell.angle_gamma   90.00
#
_symmetry.space_group_name_H-M   'P 1'
#
loop_
_entity.id
_entity.type
_entity.pdbx_description
1 polymer ?
#
loop_
_entity_poly.entity_id
_entity_poly.type
_entity_poly.pdbx_seq_one_letter_code
_entity_poly.pdbx_strand_id
1 'polypeptide(L)'
;MEFALTQEQRQIRDTVAEFVDEEVVPRAAEIDETDEFPADLVDRMADLGLMGMPIPEEYGGAGLDYHAYPEALVEISRGSGGLGTVVAAHVSLACNMVYEFGDESQREQYLVPMAEGEEIGAFALSEPGAGSDVPAMETTAEPVGDTAGGEPDSYVIDGGKLWISNGSVADTVVVFAKTDPEAGGKGISSFVVRPDEDEGFHVEGTEHKLGDKGCPTAELRFDEMELPADRRLGEEGEGFVQALKTLNGGRITIAARSIGLAQAALDDALEYAQDREQFDQPISEFQAIQHKLADMDTKIRAARYLMHAAADRKMRGERYVKEAAQAKLYASEMAREVCNEAIQIHGGYGYTRDFAVERYYRDAKLSEIYEGTSEVLRNTIADQLLE
;
A
#
# COMPACT_ATOMS: atom_id res chain seq x y z
N MET A 1 -6.52 24.81 -10.10
CA MET A 1 -5.93 23.47 -10.21
C MET A 1 -6.72 22.72 -11.28
N GLU A 2 -6.07 22.28 -12.32
CA GLU A 2 -6.67 21.45 -13.36
C GLU A 2 -6.23 20.01 -13.06
N PHE A 3 -7.15 19.21 -12.55
CA PHE A 3 -6.89 17.79 -12.25
C PHE A 3 -7.24 16.87 -13.44
N ALA A 4 -7.30 17.43 -14.64
CA ALA A 4 -7.46 16.63 -15.85
C ALA A 4 -6.12 15.97 -16.19
N LEU A 5 -6.11 14.65 -16.28
CA LEU A 5 -4.95 13.91 -16.74
C LEU A 5 -4.48 14.40 -18.11
N THR A 6 -3.18 14.48 -18.32
CA THR A 6 -2.58 14.71 -19.64
C THR A 6 -2.90 13.54 -20.58
N GLN A 7 -2.58 13.67 -21.86
CA GLN A 7 -2.77 12.58 -22.82
C GLN A 7 -1.89 11.38 -22.46
N GLU A 8 -0.66 11.62 -22.03
CA GLU A 8 0.29 10.58 -21.62
C GLU A 8 -0.20 9.82 -20.37
N GLN A 9 -0.61 10.57 -19.32
CA GLN A 9 -1.15 9.96 -18.09
C GLN A 9 -2.40 9.12 -18.37
N ARG A 10 -3.28 9.58 -19.27
CA ARG A 10 -4.43 8.76 -19.72
C ARG A 10 -4.00 7.50 -20.44
N GLN A 11 -3.01 7.58 -21.33
CA GLN A 11 -2.52 6.43 -22.06
C GLN A 11 -1.93 5.37 -21.12
N ILE A 12 -1.16 5.80 -20.11
CA ILE A 12 -0.63 4.90 -19.06
C ILE A 12 -1.77 4.22 -18.33
N ARG A 13 -2.74 4.97 -17.81
CA ARG A 13 -3.91 4.42 -17.14
C ARG A 13 -4.66 3.42 -18.01
N ASP A 14 -4.93 3.78 -19.27
CA ASP A 14 -5.70 2.95 -20.20
C ASP A 14 -4.95 1.65 -20.53
N THR A 15 -3.60 1.68 -20.64
CA THR A 15 -2.77 0.47 -20.81
C THR A 15 -2.85 -0.44 -19.57
N VAL A 16 -2.81 0.14 -18.36
CA VAL A 16 -2.96 -0.64 -17.12
C VAL A 16 -4.37 -1.21 -17.00
N ALA A 17 -5.39 -0.43 -17.39
CA ALA A 17 -6.78 -0.90 -17.40
C ALA A 17 -6.96 -2.10 -18.34
N GLU A 18 -6.39 -2.07 -19.55
CA GLU A 18 -6.43 -3.20 -20.50
C GLU A 18 -5.80 -4.46 -19.90
N PHE A 19 -4.59 -4.35 -19.34
CA PHE A 19 -3.95 -5.46 -18.63
C PHE A 19 -4.83 -6.02 -17.50
N VAL A 20 -5.41 -5.13 -16.68
CA VAL A 20 -6.27 -5.52 -15.56
C VAL A 20 -7.52 -6.25 -16.03
N ASP A 21 -8.18 -5.76 -17.06
CA ASP A 21 -9.39 -6.37 -17.61
C ASP A 21 -9.12 -7.73 -18.25
N GLU A 22 -7.98 -7.88 -18.94
CA GLU A 22 -7.64 -9.10 -19.66
C GLU A 22 -7.01 -10.18 -18.77
N GLU A 23 -6.15 -9.81 -17.80
CA GLU A 23 -5.35 -10.77 -17.06
C GLU A 23 -5.71 -10.86 -15.57
N VAL A 24 -6.11 -9.75 -14.90
CA VAL A 24 -6.35 -9.71 -13.44
C VAL A 24 -7.80 -10.06 -13.10
N VAL A 25 -8.77 -9.34 -13.70
CA VAL A 25 -10.21 -9.49 -13.37
C VAL A 25 -10.70 -10.94 -13.52
N PRO A 26 -10.33 -11.69 -14.59
CA PRO A 26 -10.75 -13.07 -14.74
C PRO A 26 -10.27 -14.03 -13.64
N ARG A 27 -9.17 -13.69 -12.97
CA ARG A 27 -8.54 -14.52 -11.94
C ARG A 27 -8.84 -14.07 -10.50
N ALA A 28 -9.46 -12.90 -10.33
CA ALA A 28 -9.64 -12.30 -9.02
C ALA A 28 -10.48 -13.15 -8.04
N ALA A 29 -11.45 -13.92 -8.56
CA ALA A 29 -12.26 -14.83 -7.74
C ALA A 29 -11.44 -16.05 -7.27
N GLU A 30 -10.60 -16.62 -8.12
CA GLU A 30 -9.72 -17.73 -7.80
C GLU A 30 -8.68 -17.31 -6.74
N ILE A 31 -8.05 -16.14 -6.93
CA ILE A 31 -7.09 -15.58 -5.98
C ILE A 31 -7.75 -15.35 -4.59
N ASP A 32 -8.98 -14.84 -4.57
CA ASP A 32 -9.71 -14.65 -3.30
C ASP A 32 -10.05 -15.99 -2.62
N GLU A 33 -10.32 -17.05 -3.37
CA GLU A 33 -10.63 -18.36 -2.82
C GLU A 33 -9.40 -19.10 -2.30
N THR A 34 -8.30 -19.08 -3.05
CA THR A 34 -7.08 -19.82 -2.72
C THR A 34 -6.18 -19.08 -1.73
N ASP A 35 -6.21 -17.74 -1.70
CA ASP A 35 -5.29 -16.86 -0.98
C ASP A 35 -3.81 -17.08 -1.40
N GLU A 36 -3.57 -17.65 -2.57
CA GLU A 36 -2.24 -17.85 -3.11
C GLU A 36 -1.70 -16.56 -3.73
N PHE A 37 -0.42 -16.29 -3.50
CA PHE A 37 0.26 -15.15 -4.12
C PHE A 37 0.36 -15.37 -5.64
N PRO A 38 -0.19 -14.46 -6.47
CA PRO A 38 -0.22 -14.62 -7.91
C PRO A 38 1.09 -14.15 -8.57
N ALA A 39 2.18 -14.90 -8.36
CA ALA A 39 3.53 -14.54 -8.80
C ALA A 39 3.59 -14.21 -10.30
N ASP A 40 2.92 -14.99 -11.14
CA ASP A 40 2.86 -14.77 -12.58
C ASP A 40 2.22 -13.45 -12.99
N LEU A 41 1.20 -12.96 -12.25
CA LEU A 41 0.64 -11.62 -12.47
C LEU A 41 1.59 -10.52 -11.99
N VAL A 42 2.35 -10.77 -10.91
CA VAL A 42 3.37 -9.84 -10.44
C VAL A 42 4.52 -9.74 -11.46
N ASP A 43 4.97 -10.88 -12.03
CA ASP A 43 5.95 -10.90 -13.11
C ASP A 43 5.46 -10.10 -14.34
N ARG A 44 4.17 -10.27 -14.71
CA ARG A 44 3.58 -9.48 -15.79
C ARG A 44 3.52 -7.98 -15.48
N MET A 45 3.25 -7.61 -14.23
CA MET A 45 3.31 -6.20 -13.79
C MET A 45 4.74 -5.66 -13.85
N ALA A 46 5.76 -6.48 -13.54
CA ALA A 46 7.17 -6.12 -13.70
C ALA A 46 7.51 -5.85 -15.18
N ASP A 47 7.13 -6.75 -16.09
CA ASP A 47 7.30 -6.58 -17.56
C ASP A 47 6.70 -5.26 -18.08
N LEU A 48 5.63 -4.78 -17.44
CA LEU A 48 4.96 -3.52 -17.77
C LEU A 48 5.55 -2.30 -17.04
N GLY A 49 6.59 -2.48 -16.23
CA GLY A 49 7.24 -1.42 -15.44
C GLY A 49 6.40 -0.93 -14.25
N LEU A 50 5.39 -1.70 -13.82
CA LEU A 50 4.48 -1.30 -12.74
C LEU A 50 5.09 -1.47 -11.35
N MET A 51 6.18 -2.24 -11.22
CA MET A 51 6.87 -2.45 -9.95
C MET A 51 7.82 -1.30 -9.58
N GLY A 52 8.19 -0.43 -10.54
CA GLY A 52 9.04 0.76 -10.31
C GLY A 52 8.38 2.07 -10.73
N MET A 53 7.06 2.17 -10.76
CA MET A 53 6.32 3.29 -11.37
C MET A 53 6.87 4.69 -11.09
N PRO A 54 7.02 5.17 -9.84
CA PRO A 54 7.52 6.52 -9.56
C PRO A 54 9.05 6.61 -9.40
N ILE A 55 9.73 5.47 -9.44
CA ILE A 55 11.20 5.44 -9.32
C ILE A 55 11.83 5.94 -10.60
N PRO A 56 12.88 6.80 -10.53
CA PRO A 56 13.55 7.32 -11.72
C PRO A 56 14.12 6.23 -12.62
N GLU A 57 14.16 6.50 -13.93
CA GLU A 57 14.71 5.58 -14.95
C GLU A 57 16.16 5.18 -14.69
N GLU A 58 16.96 6.05 -14.07
CA GLU A 58 18.35 5.76 -13.70
C GLU A 58 18.49 4.64 -12.66
N TYR A 59 17.40 4.33 -11.92
CA TYR A 59 17.31 3.21 -10.98
C TYR A 59 16.36 2.11 -11.45
N GLY A 60 16.13 1.99 -12.76
CA GLY A 60 15.30 0.92 -13.34
C GLY A 60 13.80 1.15 -13.27
N GLY A 61 13.33 2.26 -12.73
CA GLY A 61 11.90 2.58 -12.65
C GLY A 61 11.34 3.19 -13.93
N ALA A 62 10.03 3.44 -13.94
CA ALA A 62 9.33 4.05 -15.08
C ALA A 62 9.27 5.59 -15.03
N GLY A 63 9.72 6.22 -13.95
CA GLY A 63 9.78 7.68 -13.80
C GLY A 63 8.41 8.38 -13.83
N LEU A 64 7.31 7.65 -13.53
CA LEU A 64 5.97 8.22 -13.57
C LEU A 64 5.77 9.28 -12.49
N ASP A 65 5.07 10.32 -12.85
CA ASP A 65 4.69 11.35 -11.89
C ASP A 65 3.59 10.87 -10.91
N TYR A 66 3.41 11.62 -9.82
CA TYR A 66 2.41 11.33 -8.80
C TYR A 66 0.95 11.66 -9.20
N HIS A 67 0.66 11.92 -10.47
CA HIS A 67 -0.68 11.86 -11.03
C HIS A 67 -0.90 10.55 -11.79
N ALA A 68 0.09 10.10 -12.57
CA ALA A 68 0.02 8.84 -13.32
C ALA A 68 0.09 7.61 -12.42
N TYR A 69 1.03 7.59 -11.47
CA TYR A 69 1.23 6.44 -10.57
C TYR A 69 -0.03 6.09 -9.74
N PRO A 70 -0.66 7.01 -9.00
CA PRO A 70 -1.88 6.67 -8.28
C PRO A 70 -3.04 6.24 -9.19
N GLU A 71 -3.17 6.79 -10.39
CA GLU A 71 -4.21 6.37 -11.34
C GLU A 71 -3.95 4.95 -11.87
N ALA A 72 -2.70 4.56 -12.12
CA ALA A 72 -2.35 3.19 -12.45
C ALA A 72 -2.72 2.24 -11.30
N LEU A 73 -2.45 2.64 -10.05
CA LEU A 73 -2.81 1.85 -8.88
C LEU A 73 -4.32 1.77 -8.65
N VAL A 74 -5.09 2.80 -9.03
CA VAL A 74 -6.57 2.74 -9.07
C VAL A 74 -7.01 1.58 -9.97
N GLU A 75 -6.46 1.47 -11.17
CA GLU A 75 -6.83 0.39 -12.10
C GLU A 75 -6.42 -0.99 -11.59
N ILE A 76 -5.20 -1.17 -11.08
CA ILE A 76 -4.76 -2.44 -10.49
C ILE A 76 -5.72 -2.86 -9.36
N SER A 77 -6.08 -1.92 -8.49
CA SER A 77 -6.95 -2.17 -7.34
C SER A 77 -8.42 -2.38 -7.73
N ARG A 78 -8.84 -1.86 -8.88
CA ARG A 78 -10.15 -2.14 -9.48
C ARG A 78 -10.26 -3.64 -9.85
N GLY A 79 -9.17 -4.24 -10.34
CA GLY A 79 -9.13 -5.67 -10.63
C GLY A 79 -8.96 -6.53 -9.38
N SER A 80 -8.03 -6.15 -8.49
CA SER A 80 -7.73 -6.90 -7.27
C SER A 80 -7.21 -5.98 -6.16
N GLY A 81 -7.92 -5.96 -5.02
CA GLY A 81 -7.48 -5.24 -3.83
C GLY A 81 -6.15 -5.77 -3.29
N GLY A 82 -5.96 -7.09 -3.32
CA GLY A 82 -4.72 -7.75 -2.89
C GLY A 82 -3.51 -7.34 -3.73
N LEU A 83 -3.61 -7.39 -5.07
CA LEU A 83 -2.54 -6.91 -5.96
C LEU A 83 -2.27 -5.42 -5.77
N GLY A 84 -3.30 -4.61 -5.56
CA GLY A 84 -3.12 -3.20 -5.21
C GLY A 84 -2.29 -3.01 -3.95
N THR A 85 -2.46 -3.87 -2.92
CA THR A 85 -1.65 -3.84 -1.70
C THR A 85 -0.24 -4.35 -1.94
N VAL A 86 -0.05 -5.41 -2.74
CA VAL A 86 1.29 -5.90 -3.13
C VAL A 86 2.12 -4.77 -3.72
N VAL A 87 1.57 -4.07 -4.72
CA VAL A 87 2.25 -2.95 -5.40
C VAL A 87 2.46 -1.76 -4.45
N ALA A 88 1.45 -1.39 -3.65
CA ALA A 88 1.57 -0.27 -2.72
C ALA A 88 2.66 -0.51 -1.67
N ALA A 89 2.72 -1.69 -1.05
CA ALA A 89 3.74 -2.03 -0.06
C ALA A 89 5.15 -2.09 -0.68
N HIS A 90 5.26 -2.64 -1.87
CA HIS A 90 6.52 -2.71 -2.60
C HIS A 90 7.01 -1.32 -3.04
N VAL A 91 6.20 -0.60 -3.83
CA VAL A 91 6.63 0.65 -4.48
C VAL A 91 6.65 1.82 -3.50
N SER A 92 5.51 2.06 -2.79
CA SER A 92 5.38 3.25 -1.95
C SER A 92 6.12 3.18 -0.63
N LEU A 93 6.39 1.97 -0.15
CA LEU A 93 7.06 1.78 1.14
C LEU A 93 8.48 1.27 0.94
N ALA A 94 8.70 0.03 0.48
CA ALA A 94 10.03 -0.56 0.41
C ALA A 94 10.95 0.18 -0.59
N CYS A 95 10.56 0.31 -1.86
CA CYS A 95 11.36 1.04 -2.86
C CYS A 95 11.58 2.50 -2.44
N ASN A 96 10.52 3.17 -1.97
CA ASN A 96 10.63 4.57 -1.56
C ASN A 96 11.57 4.77 -0.35
N MET A 97 11.64 3.83 0.60
CA MET A 97 12.60 3.88 1.71
C MET A 97 14.03 3.86 1.22
N VAL A 98 14.37 2.92 0.33
CA VAL A 98 15.73 2.83 -0.20
C VAL A 98 16.04 4.03 -1.12
N TYR A 99 15.09 4.49 -1.91
CA TYR A 99 15.26 5.67 -2.78
C TYR A 99 15.55 6.95 -1.99
N GLU A 100 14.74 7.22 -0.97
CA GLU A 100 14.82 8.49 -0.22
C GLU A 100 15.96 8.52 0.81
N PHE A 101 16.30 7.38 1.42
CA PHE A 101 17.19 7.32 2.58
C PHE A 101 18.44 6.46 2.39
N GLY A 102 18.50 5.64 1.33
CA GLY A 102 19.67 4.88 0.96
C GLY A 102 20.76 5.75 0.35
N ASP A 103 22.01 5.37 0.52
CA ASP A 103 23.14 5.91 -0.24
C ASP A 103 23.15 5.33 -1.67
N GLU A 104 24.11 5.77 -2.50
CA GLU A 104 24.17 5.35 -3.90
C GLU A 104 24.42 3.84 -4.04
N SER A 105 25.28 3.27 -3.21
CA SER A 105 25.57 1.83 -3.23
C SER A 105 24.32 1.01 -2.84
N GLN A 106 23.57 1.48 -1.85
CA GLN A 106 22.33 0.84 -1.41
C GLN A 106 21.24 0.95 -2.48
N ARG A 107 21.15 2.08 -3.21
CA ARG A 107 20.21 2.22 -4.34
C ARG A 107 20.56 1.27 -5.48
N GLU A 108 21.84 1.21 -5.86
CA GLU A 108 22.29 0.29 -6.91
C GLU A 108 22.03 -1.18 -6.52
N GLN A 109 22.26 -1.54 -5.26
CA GLN A 109 22.20 -2.91 -4.79
C GLN A 109 20.77 -3.39 -4.52
N TYR A 110 19.90 -2.54 -3.92
CA TYR A 110 18.59 -2.95 -3.44
C TYR A 110 17.42 -2.32 -4.19
N LEU A 111 17.55 -1.05 -4.60
CA LEU A 111 16.44 -0.36 -5.27
C LEU A 111 16.31 -0.79 -6.73
N VAL A 112 17.43 -0.91 -7.46
CA VAL A 112 17.38 -1.25 -8.89
C VAL A 112 16.66 -2.58 -9.13
N PRO A 113 17.02 -3.71 -8.50
CA PRO A 113 16.32 -4.97 -8.75
C PRO A 113 14.84 -4.94 -8.29
N MET A 114 14.50 -4.18 -7.23
CA MET A 114 13.10 -3.97 -6.86
C MET A 114 12.35 -3.13 -7.91
N ALA A 115 12.93 -2.04 -8.39
CA ALA A 115 12.28 -1.16 -9.36
C ALA A 115 12.10 -1.82 -10.74
N GLU A 116 13.02 -2.70 -11.15
CA GLU A 116 12.91 -3.53 -12.34
C GLU A 116 11.91 -4.68 -12.15
N GLY A 117 11.50 -4.96 -10.91
CA GLY A 117 10.58 -6.03 -10.54
C GLY A 117 11.21 -7.41 -10.50
N GLU A 118 12.54 -7.50 -10.50
CA GLU A 118 13.27 -8.75 -10.28
C GLU A 118 13.18 -9.23 -8.85
N GLU A 119 12.96 -8.29 -7.90
CA GLU A 119 12.82 -8.54 -6.47
C GLU A 119 11.57 -7.89 -5.90
N ILE A 120 11.01 -8.51 -4.85
CA ILE A 120 9.86 -7.98 -4.12
C ILE A 120 10.33 -7.35 -2.81
N GLY A 121 9.85 -6.13 -2.54
CA GLY A 121 10.12 -5.40 -1.31
C GLY A 121 9.01 -5.50 -0.28
N ALA A 122 9.38 -5.51 1.01
CA ALA A 122 8.49 -5.41 2.15
C ALA A 122 8.93 -4.34 3.14
N PHE A 123 7.99 -3.86 3.97
CA PHE A 123 8.20 -2.80 4.96
C PHE A 123 7.75 -3.28 6.33
N ALA A 124 8.72 -3.60 7.19
CA ALA A 124 8.51 -4.27 8.46
C ALA A 124 8.62 -3.31 9.64
N LEU A 125 7.53 -2.55 9.89
CA LEU A 125 7.44 -1.57 10.97
C LEU A 125 6.66 -2.09 12.18
N SER A 126 5.46 -2.63 11.96
CA SER A 126 4.49 -2.97 13.00
C SER A 126 4.90 -4.20 13.82
N GLU A 127 4.53 -4.21 15.11
CA GLU A 127 4.70 -5.33 16.04
C GLU A 127 3.37 -5.63 16.74
N PRO A 128 3.22 -6.80 17.39
CA PRO A 128 2.01 -7.14 18.15
C PRO A 128 1.62 -6.06 19.17
N GLY A 129 2.59 -5.43 19.81
CA GLY A 129 2.42 -4.36 20.82
C GLY A 129 2.49 -2.93 20.25
N ALA A 130 2.91 -2.75 19.00
CA ALA A 130 3.24 -1.43 18.42
C ALA A 130 2.73 -1.28 16.98
N GLY A 131 1.44 -0.98 16.84
CA GLY A 131 0.83 -0.59 15.56
C GLY A 131 0.83 0.94 15.41
N SER A 132 -0.18 1.60 15.96
CA SER A 132 -0.28 3.08 15.94
C SER A 132 0.74 3.76 16.85
N ASP A 133 1.16 3.12 17.94
CA ASP A 133 2.21 3.58 18.84
C ASP A 133 3.56 2.99 18.43
N VAL A 134 4.08 3.44 17.30
CA VAL A 134 5.36 2.97 16.74
C VAL A 134 6.53 3.04 17.73
N PRO A 135 6.68 4.11 18.56
CA PRO A 135 7.76 4.16 19.55
C PRO A 135 7.70 3.08 20.64
N ALA A 136 6.57 2.38 20.80
CA ALA A 136 6.44 1.27 21.73
C ALA A 136 7.01 -0.06 21.19
N MET A 137 7.58 -0.09 19.98
CA MET A 137 8.20 -1.32 19.43
C MET A 137 9.25 -1.90 20.38
N GLU A 138 9.42 -3.21 20.34
CA GLU A 138 10.34 -3.96 21.20
C GLU A 138 11.56 -4.54 20.44
N THR A 139 11.49 -4.68 19.11
CA THR A 139 12.63 -5.14 18.29
C THR A 139 13.82 -4.22 18.50
N THR A 140 14.98 -4.81 18.82
CA THR A 140 16.25 -4.11 19.08
C THR A 140 17.25 -4.35 17.95
N ALA A 141 18.21 -3.45 17.82
CA ALA A 141 19.39 -3.56 16.97
C ALA A 141 20.61 -3.13 17.79
N GLU A 142 21.29 -4.09 18.44
CA GLU A 142 22.43 -3.84 19.30
C GLU A 142 23.71 -3.66 18.46
N PRO A 143 24.44 -2.54 18.59
CA PRO A 143 25.68 -2.33 17.86
C PRO A 143 26.78 -3.26 18.33
N VAL A 144 27.58 -3.82 17.40
CA VAL A 144 28.73 -4.70 17.64
C VAL A 144 29.99 -4.05 17.12
N GLY A 145 31.09 -4.18 17.86
CA GLY A 145 32.39 -3.59 17.52
C GLY A 145 32.77 -2.39 18.39
N ASP A 146 33.84 -1.69 18.01
CA ASP A 146 34.34 -0.54 18.78
C ASP A 146 33.58 0.75 18.43
N THR A 147 32.60 1.10 19.26
CA THR A 147 31.77 2.29 19.13
C THR A 147 32.38 3.56 19.78
N ALA A 148 33.64 3.52 20.20
CA ALA A 148 34.29 4.65 20.89
C ALA A 148 34.51 5.89 19.98
N GLY A 149 33.46 6.33 19.28
CA GLY A 149 33.38 7.52 18.44
C GLY A 149 33.41 7.25 16.94
N GLY A 150 33.11 6.01 16.50
CA GLY A 150 32.95 5.60 15.11
C GLY A 150 31.64 4.84 14.90
N GLU A 151 31.34 4.50 13.65
CA GLU A 151 30.27 3.56 13.29
C GLU A 151 30.61 2.16 13.81
N PRO A 152 29.62 1.36 14.26
CA PRO A 152 29.86 -0.03 14.62
C PRO A 152 30.24 -0.86 13.38
N ASP A 153 30.79 -2.05 13.59
CA ASP A 153 31.08 -3.00 12.50
C ASP A 153 29.81 -3.66 11.98
N SER A 154 28.88 -3.98 12.90
CA SER A 154 27.60 -4.63 12.60
C SER A 154 26.54 -4.28 13.66
N TYR A 155 25.30 -4.72 13.43
CA TYR A 155 24.19 -4.71 14.37
C TYR A 155 23.62 -6.10 14.54
N VAL A 156 23.26 -6.49 15.77
CA VAL A 156 22.49 -7.71 16.04
C VAL A 156 21.04 -7.33 16.25
N ILE A 157 20.17 -7.79 15.35
CA ILE A 157 18.73 -7.56 15.41
C ILE A 157 18.05 -8.74 16.10
N ASP A 158 17.30 -8.49 17.16
CA ASP A 158 16.44 -9.45 17.85
C ASP A 158 15.03 -8.88 18.06
N GLY A 159 14.01 -9.68 17.72
CA GLY A 159 12.63 -9.28 17.87
C GLY A 159 11.72 -9.89 16.81
N GLY A 160 10.56 -9.27 16.58
CA GLY A 160 9.62 -9.75 15.59
C GLY A 160 8.70 -8.67 15.06
N LYS A 161 8.17 -8.88 13.87
CA LYS A 161 7.26 -7.97 13.17
C LYS A 161 5.98 -8.70 12.79
N LEU A 162 4.87 -7.97 12.79
CA LEU A 162 3.54 -8.52 12.51
C LEU A 162 2.83 -7.70 11.44
N TRP A 163 1.98 -8.37 10.67
CA TRP A 163 1.17 -7.81 9.57
C TRP A 163 2.02 -7.22 8.43
N ILE A 164 3.11 -7.89 8.07
CA ILE A 164 4.01 -7.41 7.03
C ILE A 164 3.52 -7.89 5.66
N SER A 165 2.94 -6.95 4.89
CA SER A 165 2.56 -7.20 3.49
C SER A 165 3.79 -7.58 2.67
N ASN A 166 3.65 -8.56 1.79
CA ASN A 166 4.72 -9.20 1.02
C ASN A 166 5.77 -9.94 1.87
N GLY A 167 5.69 -9.94 3.20
CA GLY A 167 6.76 -10.40 4.10
C GLY A 167 7.24 -11.84 3.90
N SER A 168 6.39 -12.73 3.37
CA SER A 168 6.76 -14.14 3.11
C SER A 168 7.28 -14.40 1.69
N VAL A 169 7.22 -13.40 0.82
CA VAL A 169 7.68 -13.48 -0.59
C VAL A 169 8.69 -12.40 -0.93
N ALA A 170 9.07 -11.57 0.03
CA ALA A 170 10.01 -10.48 -0.18
C ALA A 170 11.45 -10.96 -0.26
N ASP A 171 12.18 -10.44 -1.24
CA ASP A 171 13.64 -10.59 -1.38
C ASP A 171 14.39 -9.50 -0.60
N THR A 172 13.78 -8.33 -0.44
CA THR A 172 14.31 -7.19 0.30
C THR A 172 13.29 -6.69 1.31
N VAL A 173 13.67 -6.66 2.60
CA VAL A 173 12.79 -6.20 3.71
C VAL A 173 13.41 -4.99 4.40
N VAL A 174 12.69 -3.88 4.44
CA VAL A 174 13.10 -2.72 5.27
C VAL A 174 12.55 -2.93 6.69
N VAL A 175 13.46 -3.14 7.64
CA VAL A 175 13.15 -3.44 9.05
C VAL A 175 13.45 -2.24 9.94
N PHE A 176 12.57 -1.93 10.88
CA PHE A 176 12.77 -0.90 11.90
C PHE A 176 13.04 -1.55 13.26
N ALA A 177 14.12 -1.10 13.91
CA ALA A 177 14.52 -1.62 15.22
C ALA A 177 15.10 -0.49 16.10
N LYS A 178 15.10 -0.69 17.41
CA LYS A 178 15.68 0.26 18.38
C LYS A 178 17.19 0.05 18.49
N THR A 179 17.95 1.05 18.08
CA THR A 179 19.39 1.17 18.36
C THR A 179 19.64 1.83 19.71
N ASP A 180 18.68 2.66 20.21
CA ASP A 180 18.66 3.21 21.57
C ASP A 180 17.26 3.06 22.20
N PRO A 181 17.02 2.01 23.01
CA PRO A 181 15.73 1.76 23.64
C PRO A 181 15.21 2.89 24.53
N GLU A 182 16.11 3.70 25.12
CA GLU A 182 15.74 4.77 26.05
C GLU A 182 15.35 6.09 25.35
N ALA A 183 15.70 6.24 24.07
CA ALA A 183 15.45 7.48 23.32
C ALA A 183 14.05 7.55 22.67
N GLY A 184 13.17 6.56 22.92
CA GLY A 184 11.83 6.51 22.31
C GLY A 184 11.90 6.50 20.78
N GLY A 185 11.12 7.36 20.10
CA GLY A 185 11.12 7.42 18.63
C GLY A 185 12.46 7.86 18.03
N LYS A 186 13.30 8.57 18.78
CA LYS A 186 14.65 8.98 18.32
C LYS A 186 15.69 7.86 18.43
N GLY A 187 15.35 6.74 19.02
CA GLY A 187 16.21 5.58 19.11
C GLY A 187 15.89 4.51 18.06
N ILE A 188 15.00 4.79 17.10
CA ILE A 188 14.62 3.85 16.05
C ILE A 188 15.46 4.11 14.81
N SER A 189 16.06 3.06 14.26
CA SER A 189 16.80 3.05 13.00
C SER A 189 16.15 2.08 12.01
N SER A 190 16.46 2.21 10.73
CA SER A 190 15.95 1.31 9.69
C SER A 190 17.10 0.60 8.99
N PHE A 191 16.86 -0.65 8.60
CA PHE A 191 17.86 -1.56 8.04
C PHE A 191 17.28 -2.29 6.82
N VAL A 192 18.14 -2.61 5.86
CA VAL A 192 17.82 -3.51 4.76
C VAL A 192 18.20 -4.93 5.15
N VAL A 193 17.24 -5.83 5.07
CA VAL A 193 17.40 -7.27 5.35
C VAL A 193 17.15 -8.05 4.06
N ARG A 194 17.98 -9.07 3.83
CA ARG A 194 17.91 -10.00 2.70
C ARG A 194 17.53 -11.38 3.24
N PRO A 195 16.26 -11.80 3.18
CA PRO A 195 15.78 -13.04 3.78
C PRO A 195 16.59 -14.30 3.43
N ASP A 196 17.08 -14.39 2.20
CA ASP A 196 17.85 -15.54 1.71
C ASP A 196 19.33 -15.50 2.09
N GLU A 197 19.86 -14.34 2.53
CA GLU A 197 21.27 -14.12 2.84
C GLU A 197 21.53 -14.00 4.35
N ASP A 198 20.59 -13.40 5.10
CA ASP A 198 20.77 -13.00 6.49
C ASP A 198 20.30 -14.11 7.44
N GLU A 199 21.26 -14.83 8.03
CA GLU A 199 20.96 -15.89 9.01
C GLU A 199 20.22 -15.32 10.23
N GLY A 200 19.19 -16.01 10.71
CA GLY A 200 18.34 -15.54 11.82
C GLY A 200 17.05 -14.83 11.37
N PHE A 201 16.84 -14.64 10.07
CA PHE A 201 15.55 -14.22 9.54
C PHE A 201 14.59 -15.42 9.40
N HIS A 202 13.37 -15.28 9.92
CA HIS A 202 12.35 -16.33 9.85
C HIS A 202 10.98 -15.76 9.52
N VAL A 203 10.24 -16.47 8.66
CA VAL A 203 8.80 -16.27 8.44
C VAL A 203 8.06 -17.27 9.32
N GLU A 204 7.41 -16.81 10.39
CA GLU A 204 6.66 -17.66 11.34
C GLU A 204 5.32 -18.13 10.75
N GLY A 205 4.74 -17.34 9.85
CA GLY A 205 3.50 -17.68 9.18
C GLY A 205 2.87 -16.50 8.43
N THR A 206 1.73 -16.78 7.83
CA THR A 206 0.90 -15.76 7.15
C THR A 206 -0.49 -15.69 7.77
N GLU A 207 -1.05 -14.49 7.82
CA GLU A 207 -2.34 -14.22 8.46
C GLU A 207 -3.54 -14.66 7.60
N HIS A 208 -4.53 -15.28 8.24
CA HIS A 208 -5.83 -15.55 7.64
C HIS A 208 -6.73 -14.31 7.70
N LYS A 209 -6.72 -13.51 6.66
CA LYS A 209 -7.38 -12.21 6.61
C LYS A 209 -8.86 -12.28 6.20
N LEU A 210 -9.63 -11.25 6.52
CA LEU A 210 -11.01 -11.06 6.07
C LEU A 210 -11.11 -10.92 4.55
N GLY A 211 -10.23 -10.13 3.96
CA GLY A 211 -10.08 -9.82 2.54
C GLY A 211 -8.63 -9.60 2.19
N ASP A 212 -8.37 -8.86 1.11
CA ASP A 212 -7.01 -8.57 0.63
C ASP A 212 -6.22 -9.85 0.32
N LYS A 213 -6.95 -10.81 -0.26
CA LYS A 213 -6.42 -12.13 -0.60
C LYS A 213 -5.45 -12.02 -1.77
N GLY A 214 -4.47 -12.95 -1.82
CA GLY A 214 -3.38 -12.91 -2.78
C GLY A 214 -2.25 -11.94 -2.42
N CYS A 215 -2.41 -11.11 -1.36
CA CYS A 215 -1.31 -10.35 -0.75
C CYS A 215 -0.90 -11.06 0.54
N PRO A 216 0.22 -11.79 0.59
CA PRO A 216 0.64 -12.46 1.81
C PRO A 216 0.99 -11.42 2.87
N THR A 217 0.47 -11.62 4.07
CA THR A 217 0.71 -10.76 5.22
C THR A 217 1.37 -11.62 6.31
N ALA A 218 2.66 -11.39 6.56
CA ALA A 218 3.47 -12.30 7.36
C ALA A 218 3.71 -11.81 8.78
N GLU A 219 3.97 -12.77 9.66
CA GLU A 219 4.69 -12.62 10.92
C GLU A 219 6.16 -12.96 10.69
N LEU A 220 7.06 -12.03 11.05
CA LEU A 220 8.51 -12.15 10.88
C LEU A 220 9.18 -12.23 12.25
N ARG A 221 10.20 -13.07 12.35
CA ARG A 221 11.05 -13.20 13.53
C ARG A 221 12.52 -12.99 13.15
N PHE A 222 13.23 -12.22 13.97
CA PHE A 222 14.67 -12.04 13.92
C PHE A 222 15.28 -12.67 15.18
N ASP A 223 16.16 -13.66 15.00
CA ASP A 223 16.76 -14.42 16.10
C ASP A 223 18.28 -14.14 16.11
N GLU A 224 18.71 -13.18 16.92
CA GLU A 224 20.10 -12.70 17.00
C GLU A 224 20.74 -12.48 15.61
N MET A 225 19.97 -11.92 14.67
CA MET A 225 20.37 -11.72 13.28
C MET A 225 21.43 -10.63 13.18
N GLU A 226 22.65 -10.98 12.76
CA GLU A 226 23.73 -10.01 12.61
C GLU A 226 23.75 -9.42 11.19
N LEU A 227 23.69 -8.09 11.10
CA LEU A 227 23.76 -7.33 9.86
C LEU A 227 24.98 -6.41 9.84
N PRO A 228 25.74 -6.33 8.73
CA PRO A 228 26.76 -5.30 8.53
C PRO A 228 26.21 -3.88 8.72
N ALA A 229 27.02 -2.96 9.23
CA ALA A 229 26.57 -1.59 9.51
C ALA A 229 26.11 -0.83 8.27
N ASP A 230 26.61 -1.17 7.09
CA ASP A 230 26.23 -0.60 5.79
C ASP A 230 24.80 -1.02 5.32
N ARG A 231 24.14 -1.92 6.05
CA ARG A 231 22.72 -2.24 5.85
C ARG A 231 21.78 -1.20 6.47
N ARG A 232 22.26 -0.28 7.32
CA ARG A 232 21.45 0.78 7.91
C ARG A 232 21.14 1.85 6.86
N LEU A 233 19.85 2.26 6.77
CA LEU A 233 19.42 3.35 5.89
C LEU A 233 19.52 4.71 6.63
N GLY A 234 20.31 5.61 6.11
CA GLY A 234 20.52 6.94 6.68
C GLY A 234 21.21 6.92 8.05
N GLU A 235 20.98 7.98 8.85
CA GLU A 235 21.63 8.14 10.15
C GLU A 235 20.93 7.34 11.26
N GLU A 236 21.70 6.93 12.27
CA GLU A 236 21.15 6.25 13.44
C GLU A 236 20.12 7.13 14.18
N GLY A 237 19.00 6.52 14.58
CA GLY A 237 17.92 7.23 15.29
C GLY A 237 16.93 7.99 14.40
N GLU A 238 17.11 7.98 13.07
CA GLU A 238 16.20 8.66 12.13
C GLU A 238 15.03 7.78 11.63
N GLY A 239 15.03 6.48 11.93
CA GLY A 239 14.07 5.51 11.39
C GLY A 239 12.61 5.89 11.60
N PHE A 240 12.24 6.46 12.75
CA PHE A 240 10.87 6.91 13.00
C PHE A 240 10.45 8.05 12.06
N VAL A 241 11.33 9.02 11.83
CA VAL A 241 11.08 10.14 10.91
C VAL A 241 11.00 9.64 9.46
N GLN A 242 11.88 8.71 9.09
CA GLN A 242 11.88 8.07 7.78
C GLN A 242 10.56 7.32 7.54
N ALA A 243 10.11 6.51 8.52
CA ALA A 243 8.81 5.82 8.45
C ALA A 243 7.65 6.80 8.25
N LEU A 244 7.59 7.89 9.02
CA LEU A 244 6.51 8.88 8.90
C LEU A 244 6.52 9.59 7.54
N LYS A 245 7.69 9.91 6.98
CA LYS A 245 7.80 10.51 5.64
C LYS A 245 7.32 9.54 4.55
N THR A 246 7.76 8.29 4.63
CA THR A 246 7.37 7.22 3.68
C THR A 246 5.86 6.96 3.73
N LEU A 247 5.29 6.82 4.93
CA LEU A 247 3.84 6.63 5.11
C LEU A 247 2.98 7.79 4.56
N ASN A 248 3.51 9.03 4.49
CA ASN A 248 2.76 10.10 3.83
C ASN A 248 2.59 9.86 2.32
N GLY A 249 3.59 9.27 1.66
CA GLY A 249 3.49 8.80 0.27
C GLY A 249 2.51 7.63 0.14
N GLY A 250 2.64 6.64 1.03
CA GLY A 250 1.76 5.48 1.12
C GLY A 250 0.28 5.84 1.29
N ARG A 251 -0.04 6.89 2.06
CA ARG A 251 -1.43 7.37 2.21
C ARG A 251 -2.08 7.80 0.90
N ILE A 252 -1.31 8.36 -0.04
CA ILE A 252 -1.81 8.71 -1.39
C ILE A 252 -2.16 7.42 -2.15
N THR A 253 -1.31 6.41 -2.07
CA THR A 253 -1.52 5.13 -2.77
C THR A 253 -2.64 4.30 -2.14
N ILE A 254 -2.82 4.34 -0.81
CA ILE A 254 -3.99 3.71 -0.18
C ILE A 254 -5.29 4.44 -0.52
N ALA A 255 -5.25 5.76 -0.72
CA ALA A 255 -6.40 6.47 -1.27
C ALA A 255 -6.71 6.00 -2.70
N ALA A 256 -5.70 5.82 -3.56
CA ALA A 256 -5.85 5.27 -4.91
C ALA A 256 -6.44 3.86 -4.89
N ARG A 257 -5.89 2.97 -4.04
CA ARG A 257 -6.42 1.61 -3.86
C ARG A 257 -7.90 1.62 -3.45
N SER A 258 -8.26 2.46 -2.50
CA SER A 258 -9.64 2.61 -2.03
C SER A 258 -10.58 3.08 -3.15
N ILE A 259 -10.11 4.01 -3.98
CA ILE A 259 -10.85 4.52 -5.14
C ILE A 259 -11.06 3.40 -6.17
N GLY A 260 -10.05 2.56 -6.43
CA GLY A 260 -10.15 1.42 -7.35
C GLY A 260 -11.23 0.42 -6.93
N LEU A 261 -11.23 0.02 -5.65
CA LEU A 261 -12.27 -0.87 -5.09
C LEU A 261 -13.67 -0.27 -5.18
N ALA A 262 -13.81 1.02 -4.88
CA ALA A 262 -15.08 1.72 -4.97
C ALA A 262 -15.56 1.84 -6.42
N GLN A 263 -14.65 2.06 -7.37
CA GLN A 263 -14.97 2.12 -8.79
C GLN A 263 -15.48 0.77 -9.30
N ALA A 264 -14.79 -0.33 -8.99
CA ALA A 264 -15.26 -1.68 -9.31
C ALA A 264 -16.67 -1.95 -8.76
N ALA A 265 -16.89 -1.60 -7.51
CA ALA A 265 -18.19 -1.77 -6.86
C ALA A 265 -19.30 -0.93 -7.52
N LEU A 266 -19.00 0.29 -7.98
CA LEU A 266 -19.95 1.13 -8.72
C LEU A 266 -20.23 0.56 -10.10
N ASP A 267 -19.22 0.11 -10.82
CA ASP A 267 -19.35 -0.43 -12.18
C ASP A 267 -20.21 -1.68 -12.19
N ASP A 268 -19.97 -2.65 -11.27
CA ASP A 268 -20.79 -3.84 -11.08
C ASP A 268 -22.23 -3.50 -10.67
N ALA A 269 -22.42 -2.51 -9.79
CA ALA A 269 -23.74 -2.08 -9.37
C ALA A 269 -24.54 -1.41 -10.49
N LEU A 270 -23.87 -0.66 -11.38
CA LEU A 270 -24.47 -0.05 -12.56
C LEU A 270 -24.94 -1.12 -13.55
N GLU A 271 -24.07 -2.07 -13.90
CA GLU A 271 -24.41 -3.17 -14.81
C GLU A 271 -25.58 -3.99 -14.24
N TYR A 272 -25.47 -4.44 -12.99
CA TYR A 272 -26.52 -5.21 -12.35
C TYR A 272 -27.85 -4.45 -12.29
N ALA A 273 -27.84 -3.15 -11.99
CA ALA A 273 -29.06 -2.36 -11.91
C ALA A 273 -29.77 -2.20 -13.25
N GLN A 274 -29.04 -2.22 -14.37
CA GLN A 274 -29.61 -2.14 -15.73
C GLN A 274 -30.17 -3.49 -16.18
N ASP A 275 -29.55 -4.60 -15.79
CA ASP A 275 -29.92 -5.94 -16.24
C ASP A 275 -31.01 -6.59 -15.36
N ARG A 276 -31.00 -6.28 -14.05
CA ARG A 276 -31.93 -6.87 -13.09
C ARG A 276 -33.32 -6.27 -13.20
N GLU A 277 -34.31 -7.06 -13.54
CA GLU A 277 -35.72 -6.65 -13.59
C GLU A 277 -36.48 -7.07 -12.36
N GLN A 278 -37.27 -6.17 -11.81
CA GLN A 278 -38.31 -6.42 -10.79
C GLN A 278 -39.45 -5.41 -10.98
N PHE A 279 -40.67 -5.84 -10.67
CA PHE A 279 -41.89 -5.04 -10.88
C PHE A 279 -42.05 -4.58 -12.34
N ASP A 280 -41.72 -5.49 -13.28
CA ASP A 280 -41.83 -5.33 -14.74
C ASP A 280 -40.95 -4.23 -15.35
N GLN A 281 -39.84 -3.90 -14.70
CA GLN A 281 -38.84 -2.94 -15.20
C GLN A 281 -37.44 -3.20 -14.60
N PRO A 282 -36.34 -2.73 -15.25
CA PRO A 282 -35.03 -2.72 -14.66
C PRO A 282 -34.99 -1.97 -13.31
N ILE A 283 -34.23 -2.46 -12.34
CA ILE A 283 -34.18 -1.79 -11.04
C ILE A 283 -33.52 -0.39 -11.12
N SER A 284 -32.76 -0.08 -12.16
CA SER A 284 -32.23 1.25 -12.47
C SER A 284 -33.33 2.30 -12.72
N GLU A 285 -34.56 1.92 -13.02
CA GLU A 285 -35.70 2.81 -13.16
C GLU A 285 -36.29 3.30 -11.83
N PHE A 286 -35.88 2.67 -10.71
CA PHE A 286 -36.30 3.12 -9.39
C PHE A 286 -35.44 4.28 -8.89
N GLN A 287 -36.09 5.39 -8.53
CA GLN A 287 -35.40 6.59 -8.05
C GLN A 287 -34.49 6.31 -6.84
N ALA A 288 -34.85 5.38 -5.96
CA ALA A 288 -34.02 4.99 -4.83
C ALA A 288 -32.69 4.36 -5.24
N ILE A 289 -32.65 3.61 -6.34
CA ILE A 289 -31.42 3.05 -6.92
C ILE A 289 -30.60 4.15 -7.62
N GLN A 290 -31.28 5.00 -8.42
CA GLN A 290 -30.64 6.12 -9.10
C GLN A 290 -29.91 7.06 -8.12
N HIS A 291 -30.53 7.36 -6.97
CA HIS A 291 -29.91 8.20 -5.93
C HIS A 291 -28.65 7.55 -5.34
N LYS A 292 -28.69 6.22 -5.06
CA LYS A 292 -27.51 5.48 -4.58
C LYS A 292 -26.36 5.57 -5.57
N LEU A 293 -26.60 5.25 -6.83
CA LEU A 293 -25.58 5.32 -7.90
C LEU A 293 -24.97 6.74 -8.06
N ALA A 294 -25.82 7.77 -8.01
CA ALA A 294 -25.38 9.16 -8.08
C ALA A 294 -24.51 9.57 -6.87
N ASP A 295 -24.88 9.11 -5.66
CA ASP A 295 -24.11 9.38 -4.44
C ASP A 295 -22.77 8.62 -4.47
N MET A 296 -22.74 7.37 -4.95
CA MET A 296 -21.52 6.58 -5.12
C MET A 296 -20.54 7.27 -6.07
N ASP A 297 -20.96 7.65 -7.29
CA ASP A 297 -20.12 8.37 -8.26
C ASP A 297 -19.59 9.69 -7.68
N THR A 298 -20.46 10.47 -7.05
CA THR A 298 -20.08 11.76 -6.47
C THR A 298 -18.99 11.62 -5.41
N LYS A 299 -19.09 10.62 -4.54
CA LYS A 299 -18.13 10.34 -3.47
C LYS A 299 -16.79 9.85 -4.02
N ILE A 300 -16.80 8.95 -5.01
CA ILE A 300 -15.59 8.47 -5.70
C ILE A 300 -14.84 9.65 -6.33
N ARG A 301 -15.55 10.52 -7.04
CA ARG A 301 -14.93 11.71 -7.65
C ARG A 301 -14.35 12.66 -6.61
N ALA A 302 -15.02 12.87 -5.47
CA ALA A 302 -14.50 13.70 -4.39
C ALA A 302 -13.21 13.10 -3.80
N ALA A 303 -13.15 11.78 -3.59
CA ALA A 303 -11.94 11.07 -3.14
C ALA A 303 -10.78 11.25 -4.12
N ARG A 304 -11.04 11.10 -5.43
CA ARG A 304 -10.04 11.27 -6.49
C ARG A 304 -9.47 12.69 -6.51
N TYR A 305 -10.29 13.72 -6.31
CA TYR A 305 -9.80 15.10 -6.19
C TYR A 305 -8.92 15.33 -4.96
N LEU A 306 -9.25 14.74 -3.81
CA LEU A 306 -8.40 14.81 -2.62
C LEU A 306 -7.06 14.10 -2.83
N MET A 307 -7.07 12.94 -3.46
CA MET A 307 -5.86 12.19 -3.83
C MET A 307 -4.94 13.02 -4.73
N HIS A 308 -5.48 13.58 -5.81
CA HIS A 308 -4.71 14.44 -6.72
C HIS A 308 -4.21 15.73 -6.07
N ALA A 309 -4.97 16.30 -5.13
CA ALA A 309 -4.52 17.48 -4.38
C ALA A 309 -3.29 17.15 -3.49
N ALA A 310 -3.24 15.97 -2.88
CA ALA A 310 -2.08 15.52 -2.13
C ALA A 310 -0.88 15.22 -3.05
N ALA A 311 -1.13 14.54 -4.17
CA ALA A 311 -0.12 14.21 -5.18
C ALA A 311 0.53 15.47 -5.78
N ASP A 312 -0.26 16.48 -6.14
CA ASP A 312 0.19 17.78 -6.68
C ASP A 312 1.13 18.51 -5.70
N ARG A 313 0.81 18.51 -4.40
CA ARG A 313 1.70 19.11 -3.38
C ARG A 313 3.00 18.32 -3.22
N LYS A 314 2.95 16.99 -3.24
CA LYS A 314 4.15 16.15 -3.20
C LYS A 314 5.07 16.46 -4.39
N MET A 315 4.53 16.54 -5.61
CA MET A 315 5.28 16.86 -6.83
C MET A 315 5.95 18.23 -6.79
N ARG A 316 5.35 19.20 -6.09
CA ARG A 316 5.92 20.53 -5.91
C ARG A 316 6.96 20.60 -4.79
N GLY A 317 7.22 19.50 -4.08
CA GLY A 317 8.08 19.50 -2.91
C GLY A 317 7.51 20.28 -1.70
N GLU A 318 6.19 20.52 -1.69
CA GLU A 318 5.51 21.17 -0.58
C GLU A 318 5.19 20.19 0.55
N ARG A 319 4.98 20.69 1.78
CA ARG A 319 4.46 19.87 2.88
C ARG A 319 3.04 19.40 2.53
N TYR A 320 2.81 18.08 2.53
CA TYR A 320 1.55 17.46 2.09
C TYR A 320 0.97 16.47 3.12
N VAL A 321 1.46 16.48 4.36
CA VAL A 321 1.05 15.57 5.45
C VAL A 321 -0.45 15.60 5.69
N LYS A 322 -1.03 16.81 5.78
CA LYS A 322 -2.46 17.01 5.99
C LYS A 322 -3.28 16.51 4.80
N GLU A 323 -2.87 16.87 3.60
CA GLU A 323 -3.58 16.51 2.37
C GLU A 323 -3.55 15.00 2.13
N ALA A 324 -2.41 14.33 2.38
CA ALA A 324 -2.30 12.88 2.30
C ALA A 324 -3.20 12.17 3.36
N ALA A 325 -3.22 12.68 4.59
CA ALA A 325 -4.11 12.17 5.62
C ALA A 325 -5.59 12.37 5.26
N GLN A 326 -5.96 13.52 4.72
CA GLN A 326 -7.34 13.80 4.25
C GLN A 326 -7.74 12.90 3.10
N ALA A 327 -6.87 12.70 2.10
CA ALA A 327 -7.12 11.84 0.96
C ALA A 327 -7.38 10.38 1.40
N LYS A 328 -6.49 9.84 2.23
CA LYS A 328 -6.61 8.45 2.72
C LYS A 328 -7.83 8.27 3.61
N LEU A 329 -8.06 9.18 4.57
CA LEU A 329 -9.20 9.12 5.48
C LEU A 329 -10.53 9.10 4.70
N TYR A 330 -10.70 10.06 3.80
CA TYR A 330 -11.93 10.16 3.02
C TYR A 330 -12.11 8.98 2.08
N ALA A 331 -11.05 8.59 1.34
CA ALA A 331 -11.13 7.51 0.36
C ALA A 331 -11.43 6.16 1.01
N SER A 332 -10.83 5.84 2.17
CA SER A 332 -11.05 4.57 2.86
C SER A 332 -12.48 4.44 3.41
N GLU A 333 -13.00 5.47 4.05
CA GLU A 333 -14.38 5.47 4.56
C GLU A 333 -15.40 5.46 3.42
N MET A 334 -15.15 6.23 2.36
CA MET A 334 -15.92 6.24 1.12
C MET A 334 -15.98 4.87 0.46
N ALA A 335 -14.84 4.19 0.30
CA ALA A 335 -14.79 2.89 -0.36
C ALA A 335 -15.64 1.85 0.37
N ARG A 336 -15.54 1.77 1.71
CA ARG A 336 -16.38 0.88 2.50
C ARG A 336 -17.88 1.20 2.34
N GLU A 337 -18.24 2.48 2.30
CA GLU A 337 -19.63 2.91 2.12
C GLU A 337 -20.14 2.55 0.71
N VAL A 338 -19.34 2.83 -0.34
CA VAL A 338 -19.70 2.50 -1.73
C VAL A 338 -19.83 0.99 -1.94
N CYS A 339 -18.88 0.19 -1.45
CA CYS A 339 -18.96 -1.27 -1.54
C CYS A 339 -20.17 -1.82 -0.78
N ASN A 340 -20.52 -1.23 0.38
CA ASN A 340 -21.74 -1.60 1.09
C ASN A 340 -23.01 -1.31 0.27
N GLU A 341 -23.07 -0.15 -0.40
CA GLU A 341 -24.22 0.20 -1.25
C GLU A 341 -24.31 -0.70 -2.49
N ALA A 342 -23.17 -1.12 -3.06
CA ALA A 342 -23.16 -2.09 -4.16
C ALA A 342 -23.75 -3.43 -3.75
N ILE A 343 -23.37 -3.97 -2.58
CA ILE A 343 -24.01 -5.17 -2.01
C ILE A 343 -25.54 -4.95 -1.86
N GLN A 344 -25.94 -3.80 -1.34
CA GLN A 344 -27.35 -3.48 -1.13
C GLN A 344 -28.15 -3.40 -2.44
N ILE A 345 -27.55 -2.87 -3.52
CA ILE A 345 -28.16 -2.82 -4.87
C ILE A 345 -28.36 -4.23 -5.44
N HIS A 346 -27.37 -5.12 -5.25
CA HIS A 346 -27.48 -6.53 -5.66
C HIS A 346 -28.48 -7.33 -4.80
N GLY A 347 -28.85 -6.81 -3.62
CA GLY A 347 -29.79 -7.50 -2.70
C GLY A 347 -29.22 -8.84 -2.22
N GLY A 348 -30.04 -9.90 -2.23
CA GLY A 348 -29.62 -11.23 -1.77
C GLY A 348 -28.42 -11.80 -2.55
N TYR A 349 -28.31 -11.50 -3.82
CA TYR A 349 -27.17 -11.92 -4.65
C TYR A 349 -25.84 -11.25 -4.22
N GLY A 350 -25.88 -10.00 -3.79
CA GLY A 350 -24.68 -9.30 -3.28
C GLY A 350 -24.13 -9.89 -1.98
N TYR A 351 -24.88 -10.78 -1.32
CA TYR A 351 -24.45 -11.48 -0.11
C TYR A 351 -23.93 -12.90 -0.39
N THR A 352 -23.78 -13.27 -1.66
CA THR A 352 -23.20 -14.54 -2.12
C THR A 352 -21.87 -14.30 -2.81
N ARG A 353 -21.03 -15.34 -2.88
CA ARG A 353 -19.74 -15.27 -3.58
C ARG A 353 -19.83 -15.36 -5.10
N ASP A 354 -21.06 -15.45 -5.65
CA ASP A 354 -21.29 -15.48 -7.09
C ASP A 354 -21.07 -14.10 -7.74
N PHE A 355 -21.07 -13.03 -6.92
CA PHE A 355 -20.83 -11.65 -7.34
C PHE A 355 -19.65 -11.05 -6.57
N ALA A 356 -18.83 -10.24 -7.26
CA ALA A 356 -17.59 -9.69 -6.72
C ALA A 356 -17.81 -8.61 -5.62
N VAL A 357 -19.01 -8.02 -5.51
CA VAL A 357 -19.27 -6.88 -4.61
C VAL A 357 -19.03 -7.18 -3.13
N GLU A 358 -19.19 -8.45 -2.69
CA GLU A 358 -18.90 -8.86 -1.32
C GLU A 358 -17.38 -8.89 -1.06
N ARG A 359 -16.55 -9.25 -2.08
CA ARG A 359 -15.09 -9.24 -2.03
C ARG A 359 -14.57 -7.81 -1.91
N TYR A 360 -15.07 -6.88 -2.73
CA TYR A 360 -14.70 -5.47 -2.63
C TYR A 360 -14.98 -4.87 -1.25
N TYR A 361 -16.09 -5.26 -0.62
CA TYR A 361 -16.43 -4.82 0.74
C TYR A 361 -15.43 -5.34 1.78
N ARG A 362 -15.02 -6.62 1.68
CA ARG A 362 -14.03 -7.22 2.58
C ARG A 362 -12.67 -6.52 2.42
N ASP A 363 -12.25 -6.28 1.19
CA ASP A 363 -10.98 -5.63 0.86
C ASP A 363 -10.97 -4.16 1.27
N ALA A 364 -12.07 -3.43 1.06
CA ALA A 364 -12.17 -2.02 1.40
C ALA A 364 -12.01 -1.77 2.92
N LYS A 365 -12.41 -2.73 3.77
CA LYS A 365 -12.31 -2.56 5.22
C LYS A 365 -10.88 -2.38 5.71
N LEU A 366 -9.91 -3.03 5.10
CA LEU A 366 -8.50 -2.91 5.49
C LEU A 366 -8.00 -1.47 5.38
N SER A 367 -8.46 -0.73 4.37
CA SER A 367 -8.02 0.66 4.12
C SER A 367 -8.31 1.62 5.28
N GLU A 368 -9.27 1.33 6.17
CA GLU A 368 -9.53 2.14 7.37
C GLU A 368 -8.56 1.86 8.52
N ILE A 369 -7.76 0.76 8.42
CA ILE A 369 -6.96 0.21 9.53
C ILE A 369 -5.48 0.47 9.33
N TYR A 370 -4.91 0.01 8.21
CA TYR A 370 -3.47 0.06 7.96
C TYR A 370 -2.97 1.42 7.46
N GLU A 371 -1.67 1.65 7.47
CA GLU A 371 -1.01 2.92 7.13
C GLU A 371 -1.57 4.16 7.86
N GLY A 372 -1.97 3.94 9.09
CA GLY A 372 -2.63 4.90 9.97
C GLY A 372 -4.14 4.72 9.99
N THR A 373 -4.67 4.31 11.15
CA THR A 373 -6.14 4.14 11.31
C THR A 373 -6.87 5.46 11.05
N SER A 374 -8.17 5.37 10.74
CA SER A 374 -9.02 6.56 10.58
C SER A 374 -8.92 7.54 11.75
N GLU A 375 -8.73 7.03 12.98
CA GLU A 375 -8.55 7.82 14.20
C GLU A 375 -7.21 8.55 14.22
N VAL A 376 -6.12 7.84 13.88
CA VAL A 376 -4.76 8.42 13.79
C VAL A 376 -4.72 9.53 12.74
N LEU A 377 -5.38 9.31 11.58
CA LEU A 377 -5.43 10.33 10.52
C LEU A 377 -6.20 11.58 10.95
N ARG A 378 -7.29 11.42 11.73
CA ARG A 378 -8.02 12.56 12.30
C ARG A 378 -7.13 13.35 13.26
N ASN A 379 -6.33 12.69 14.11
CA ASN A 379 -5.36 13.35 14.98
C ASN A 379 -4.32 14.10 14.13
N THR A 380 -3.72 13.44 13.13
CA THR A 380 -2.76 14.08 12.21
C THR A 380 -3.34 15.32 11.54
N ILE A 381 -4.58 15.27 11.06
CA ILE A 381 -5.24 16.43 10.44
C ILE A 381 -5.46 17.55 11.47
N ALA A 382 -5.93 17.19 12.68
CA ALA A 382 -6.18 18.17 13.75
C ALA A 382 -4.92 18.88 14.19
N ASP A 383 -3.81 18.14 14.38
CA ASP A 383 -2.51 18.71 14.72
C ASP A 383 -2.05 19.73 13.68
N GLN A 384 -2.20 19.39 12.37
CA GLN A 384 -1.84 20.29 11.28
C GLN A 384 -2.76 21.50 11.12
N LEU A 385 -3.94 21.50 11.72
CA LEU A 385 -4.86 22.64 11.75
C LEU A 385 -4.62 23.57 12.95
N LEU A 386 -4.04 23.03 14.03
CA LEU A 386 -3.80 23.74 15.28
C LEU A 386 -2.37 24.30 15.42
N GLU A 387 -1.44 23.85 14.55
CA GLU A 387 -0.11 24.48 14.35
C GLU A 387 -0.27 25.88 13.70
#